data_c22fe0c29cb7a117c3a214eb7eb9698a
#
_entry.id   c22fe0c29cb7a117c3a214eb7eb9698a
#
_cell.length_a   1.000
_cell.length_b   1.000
_cell.length_c   1.000
_cell.angle_alpha   90.00
_cell.angle_beta   90.00
_cell.angle_gamma   90.00
#
_symmetry.space_group_name_H-M   'P 1'
#
loop_
_entity.id
_entity.type
_entity.pdbx_description
1 polymer ?
#
loop_
_entity_poly.entity_id
_entity_poly.type
_entity_poly.pdbx_seq_one_letter_code
_entity_poly.pdbx_strand_id
1 'polypeptide(L)'
;QLGDFTNAQGVVVHGDIARFMAGDPTAGHFMAGFFPIMMFGLPAICLAMYTTAFKENKKAVAGLLLSMALTSFLTGVTEPIEYSFIFLAPVLYGIHAVLTGVSLAVSYWLHIRLGFSFSAGAIDYVLFFKLSQNPLMMLAIGVAMFILYYLLGVFFIKKFNLATIGRESEDEKTAAQLAETASDSLEMQY
;
A
#
# COMPACT_ATOMS: atom_id res chain seq x y z
N GLN A 1 4.88 7.39 -19.75
CA GLN A 1 5.75 8.12 -20.68
C GLN A 1 6.10 7.22 -21.86
N LEU A 2 5.64 7.59 -23.02
CA LEU A 2 6.05 6.99 -24.28
C LEU A 2 7.34 7.69 -24.73
N GLY A 3 8.39 6.94 -24.95
CA GLY A 3 9.66 7.46 -25.44
C GLY A 3 10.82 6.53 -25.13
N ASP A 4 11.87 6.70 -25.92
CA ASP A 4 13.09 5.92 -25.86
C ASP A 4 14.17 6.75 -25.19
N PHE A 5 15.05 6.09 -24.46
CA PHE A 5 16.23 6.68 -23.87
C PHE A 5 17.45 5.82 -24.22
N THR A 6 18.50 6.47 -24.72
CA THR A 6 19.77 5.78 -24.97
C THR A 6 20.69 6.01 -23.79
N ASN A 7 21.07 4.93 -23.11
CA ASN A 7 21.97 5.00 -21.97
C ASN A 7 23.43 5.30 -22.39
N ALA A 8 24.32 5.47 -21.41
CA ALA A 8 25.72 5.78 -21.66
C ALA A 8 26.48 4.66 -22.44
N GLN A 9 25.95 3.44 -22.46
CA GLN A 9 26.48 2.31 -23.20
C GLN A 9 25.92 2.18 -24.63
N GLY A 10 25.07 3.11 -25.07
CA GLY A 10 24.44 3.11 -26.40
C GLY A 10 23.23 2.16 -26.51
N VAL A 11 22.73 1.61 -25.39
CA VAL A 11 21.57 0.73 -25.39
C VAL A 11 20.29 1.57 -25.26
N VAL A 12 19.34 1.31 -26.16
CA VAL A 12 18.01 1.96 -26.14
C VAL A 12 17.12 1.21 -25.14
N VAL A 13 16.53 1.94 -24.19
CA VAL A 13 15.61 1.43 -23.17
C VAL A 13 14.26 2.10 -23.29
N HIS A 14 13.19 1.36 -22.98
CA HIS A 14 11.80 1.77 -23.13
C HIS A 14 11.06 1.63 -21.80
N GLY A 15 10.07 2.48 -21.55
CA GLY A 15 9.22 2.45 -20.36
C GLY A 15 9.84 3.15 -19.15
N ASP A 16 8.98 3.58 -18.21
CA ASP A 16 9.37 4.49 -17.13
C ASP A 16 10.38 3.86 -16.16
N ILE A 17 10.21 2.58 -15.81
CA ILE A 17 11.10 1.83 -14.90
C ILE A 17 12.50 1.69 -15.51
N ALA A 18 12.59 1.15 -16.73
CA ALA A 18 13.89 0.89 -17.37
C ALA A 18 14.65 2.19 -17.68
N ARG A 19 13.94 3.23 -18.09
CA ARG A 19 14.52 4.56 -18.33
C ARG A 19 15.02 5.20 -17.04
N PHE A 20 14.25 5.11 -15.96
CA PHE A 20 14.69 5.60 -14.64
C PHE A 20 15.97 4.89 -14.18
N MET A 21 16.02 3.56 -14.28
CA MET A 21 17.20 2.78 -13.93
C MET A 21 18.42 3.07 -14.81
N ALA A 22 18.18 3.40 -16.08
CA ALA A 22 19.22 3.82 -17.01
C ALA A 22 19.72 5.26 -16.77
N GLY A 23 19.15 5.97 -15.80
CA GLY A 23 19.56 7.32 -15.41
C GLY A 23 18.86 8.43 -16.19
N ASP A 24 17.79 8.15 -16.91
CA ASP A 24 16.99 9.17 -17.61
C ASP A 24 16.38 10.17 -16.63
N PRO A 25 16.74 11.47 -16.70
CA PRO A 25 16.24 12.46 -15.76
C PRO A 25 14.75 12.78 -15.91
N THR A 26 14.12 12.34 -17.00
CA THR A 26 12.69 12.56 -17.28
C THR A 26 11.79 11.41 -16.85
N ALA A 27 12.37 10.28 -16.43
CA ALA A 27 11.65 9.09 -15.97
C ALA A 27 11.52 9.04 -14.44
N GLY A 28 10.52 8.32 -13.93
CA GLY A 28 10.31 8.09 -12.48
C GLY A 28 9.33 9.04 -11.81
N HIS A 29 8.75 10.00 -12.52
CA HIS A 29 7.76 10.93 -11.94
C HIS A 29 6.40 10.26 -11.69
N PHE A 30 5.99 9.33 -12.52
CA PHE A 30 4.71 8.62 -12.38
C PHE A 30 4.75 7.52 -11.30
N MET A 31 5.93 7.03 -10.96
CA MET A 31 6.11 6.01 -9.92
C MET A 31 6.20 6.60 -8.52
N ALA A 32 6.64 7.85 -8.40
CA ALA A 32 6.96 8.49 -7.13
C ALA A 32 5.79 8.52 -6.14
N GLY A 33 4.57 8.71 -6.63
CA GLY A 33 3.38 8.84 -5.78
C GLY A 33 2.90 7.54 -5.12
N PHE A 34 3.43 6.38 -5.51
CA PHE A 34 3.13 5.11 -4.83
C PHE A 34 3.86 4.98 -3.49
N PHE A 35 5.04 5.55 -3.34
CA PHE A 35 5.81 5.47 -2.10
C PHE A 35 5.09 6.01 -0.86
N PRO A 36 4.47 7.22 -0.88
CA PRO A 36 3.69 7.72 0.26
C PRO A 36 2.54 6.80 0.65
N ILE A 37 1.95 6.11 -0.32
CA ILE A 37 0.80 5.23 -0.09
C ILE A 37 1.25 3.90 0.51
N MET A 38 2.21 3.23 -0.12
CA MET A 38 2.63 1.88 0.27
C MET A 38 3.46 1.88 1.55
N MET A 39 4.32 2.90 1.75
CA MET A 39 5.14 3.02 2.96
C MET A 39 4.40 3.64 4.14
N PHE A 40 3.40 4.49 3.92
CA PHE A 40 2.79 5.26 5.00
C PHE A 40 1.27 5.09 5.06
N GLY A 41 0.55 5.25 3.95
CA GLY A 41 -0.90 5.21 3.91
C GLY A 41 -1.48 3.85 4.33
N LEU A 42 -1.00 2.77 3.73
CA LEU A 42 -1.49 1.42 4.04
C LEU A 42 -1.07 0.94 5.44
N PRO A 43 0.15 1.15 5.94
CA PRO A 43 0.44 0.95 7.36
C PRO A 43 -0.47 1.75 8.30
N ALA A 44 -0.88 2.96 7.92
CA ALA A 44 -1.82 3.75 8.72
C ALA A 44 -3.24 3.14 8.74
N ILE A 45 -3.69 2.52 7.64
CA ILE A 45 -4.95 1.76 7.63
C ILE A 45 -4.86 0.54 8.56
N CYS A 46 -3.75 -0.20 8.56
CA CYS A 46 -3.54 -1.29 9.53
C CYS A 46 -3.66 -0.78 10.97
N LEU A 47 -3.06 0.37 11.27
CA LEU A 47 -3.17 0.99 12.59
C LEU A 47 -4.62 1.43 12.89
N ALA A 48 -5.36 1.95 11.90
CA ALA A 48 -6.77 2.31 12.05
C ALA A 48 -7.64 1.09 12.33
N MET A 49 -7.43 -0.03 11.62
CA MET A 49 -8.10 -1.30 11.88
C MET A 49 -7.80 -1.79 13.31
N TYR A 50 -6.52 -1.79 13.71
CA TYR A 50 -6.13 -2.19 15.06
C TYR A 50 -6.77 -1.34 16.16
N THR A 51 -6.73 -0.01 16.01
CA THR A 51 -7.28 0.90 17.03
C THR A 51 -8.79 0.80 17.16
N THR A 52 -9.49 0.49 16.07
CA THR A 52 -10.95 0.34 16.01
C THR A 52 -11.43 -1.09 16.27
N ALA A 53 -10.56 -2.08 16.29
CA ALA A 53 -10.88 -3.48 16.59
C ALA A 53 -11.56 -3.64 17.96
N PHE A 54 -12.43 -4.63 18.08
CA PHE A 54 -13.04 -4.98 19.37
C PHE A 54 -11.98 -5.43 20.37
N LYS A 55 -12.18 -5.10 21.65
CA LYS A 55 -11.18 -5.36 22.72
C LYS A 55 -10.76 -6.83 22.79
N GLU A 56 -11.70 -7.72 22.59
CA GLU A 56 -11.53 -9.16 22.60
C GLU A 56 -10.58 -9.64 21.49
N ASN A 57 -10.68 -9.02 20.33
CA ASN A 57 -9.95 -9.42 19.10
C ASN A 57 -8.57 -8.76 18.98
N LYS A 58 -8.30 -7.64 19.70
CA LYS A 58 -7.06 -6.86 19.56
C LYS A 58 -5.79 -7.67 19.64
N LYS A 59 -5.72 -8.61 20.62
CA LYS A 59 -4.52 -9.46 20.79
C LYS A 59 -4.32 -10.42 19.62
N ALA A 60 -5.41 -10.99 19.11
CA ALA A 60 -5.37 -11.93 18.00
C ALA A 60 -4.93 -11.27 16.70
N VAL A 61 -5.43 -10.06 16.42
CA VAL A 61 -5.16 -9.38 15.14
C VAL A 61 -3.90 -8.52 15.14
N ALA A 62 -3.32 -8.22 16.30
CA ALA A 62 -2.16 -7.34 16.42
C ALA A 62 -0.97 -7.80 15.59
N GLY A 63 -0.61 -9.08 15.68
CA GLY A 63 0.51 -9.66 14.96
C GLY A 63 0.28 -9.66 13.45
N LEU A 64 -0.93 -10.03 13.02
CA LEU A 64 -1.32 -10.02 11.61
C LEU A 64 -1.23 -8.60 11.01
N LEU A 65 -1.89 -7.63 11.62
CA LEU A 65 -1.91 -6.25 11.13
C LEU A 65 -0.51 -5.61 11.14
N LEU A 66 0.31 -5.91 12.17
CA LEU A 66 1.69 -5.44 12.20
C LEU A 66 2.52 -6.07 11.07
N SER A 67 2.39 -7.37 10.84
CA SER A 67 3.06 -8.08 9.74
C SER A 67 2.70 -7.49 8.39
N MET A 68 1.42 -7.28 8.11
CA MET A 68 0.93 -6.66 6.88
C MET A 68 1.47 -5.23 6.71
N ALA A 69 1.44 -4.43 7.77
CA ALA A 69 1.98 -3.07 7.77
C ALA A 69 3.48 -3.03 7.48
N LEU A 70 4.27 -3.91 8.12
CA LEU A 70 5.71 -4.01 7.88
C LEU A 70 6.03 -4.49 6.47
N THR A 71 5.29 -5.46 5.94
CA THR A 71 5.44 -5.95 4.57
C THR A 71 5.19 -4.82 3.58
N SER A 72 4.09 -4.08 3.72
CA SER A 72 3.80 -2.91 2.89
C SER A 72 4.90 -1.85 2.99
N PHE A 73 5.31 -1.49 4.21
CA PHE A 73 6.35 -0.47 4.42
C PHE A 73 7.71 -0.88 3.82
N LEU A 74 8.17 -2.10 4.07
CA LEU A 74 9.51 -2.54 3.66
C LEU A 74 9.57 -2.88 2.17
N THR A 75 8.64 -3.67 1.69
CA THR A 75 8.69 -4.25 0.34
C THR A 75 7.73 -3.59 -0.66
N GLY A 76 6.75 -2.83 -0.18
CA GLY A 76 5.68 -2.28 -1.02
C GLY A 76 4.65 -3.34 -1.48
N VAL A 77 4.62 -4.54 -0.87
CA VAL A 77 3.59 -5.54 -1.12
C VAL A 77 2.36 -5.21 -0.29
N THR A 78 1.27 -4.91 -0.95
CA THR A 78 0.07 -4.30 -0.35
C THR A 78 -1.18 -5.17 -0.45
N GLU A 79 -1.16 -6.20 -1.27
CA GLU A 79 -2.29 -7.07 -1.58
C GLU A 79 -2.98 -7.62 -0.32
N PRO A 80 -2.28 -8.10 0.73
CA PRO A 80 -2.95 -8.61 1.92
C PRO A 80 -3.81 -7.55 2.62
N ILE A 81 -3.36 -6.28 2.60
CA ILE A 81 -4.11 -5.16 3.19
C ILE A 81 -5.28 -4.80 2.27
N GLU A 82 -5.04 -4.62 0.97
CA GLU A 82 -6.03 -4.20 0.01
C GLU A 82 -7.16 -5.22 -0.13
N TYR A 83 -6.85 -6.51 -0.22
CA TYR A 83 -7.87 -7.54 -0.26
C TYR A 83 -8.73 -7.58 1.00
N SER A 84 -8.14 -7.34 2.17
CA SER A 84 -8.91 -7.30 3.40
C SER A 84 -10.00 -6.23 3.37
N PHE A 85 -9.74 -5.04 2.82
CA PHE A 85 -10.76 -4.00 2.78
C PHE A 85 -11.58 -3.98 1.48
N ILE A 86 -11.11 -4.54 0.35
CA ILE A 86 -11.96 -4.75 -0.83
C ILE A 86 -13.18 -5.61 -0.46
N PHE A 87 -12.95 -6.71 0.24
CA PHE A 87 -14.02 -7.66 0.57
C PHE A 87 -14.82 -7.26 1.82
N LEU A 88 -14.15 -6.77 2.87
CA LEU A 88 -14.80 -6.47 4.14
C LEU A 88 -15.34 -5.03 4.23
N ALA A 89 -14.71 -4.10 3.54
CA ALA A 89 -15.02 -2.68 3.66
C ALA A 89 -14.76 -1.91 2.34
N PRO A 90 -15.53 -2.16 1.25
CA PRO A 90 -15.28 -1.59 -0.08
C PRO A 90 -15.26 -0.04 -0.10
N VAL A 91 -15.89 0.60 0.87
CA VAL A 91 -15.81 2.06 1.04
C VAL A 91 -14.38 2.51 1.31
N LEU A 92 -13.61 1.76 2.11
CA LEU A 92 -12.20 2.06 2.37
C LEU A 92 -11.35 1.92 1.10
N TYR A 93 -11.69 0.95 0.26
CA TYR A 93 -11.02 0.79 -1.03
C TYR A 93 -11.26 1.99 -1.96
N GLY A 94 -12.50 2.48 -2.01
CA GLY A 94 -12.83 3.70 -2.77
C GLY A 94 -12.03 4.92 -2.29
N ILE A 95 -11.90 5.10 -0.97
CA ILE A 95 -11.10 6.16 -0.36
C ILE A 95 -9.62 5.98 -0.71
N HIS A 96 -9.10 4.75 -0.59
CA HIS A 96 -7.73 4.42 -0.96
C HIS A 96 -7.42 4.75 -2.42
N ALA A 97 -8.31 4.40 -3.35
CA ALA A 97 -8.15 4.71 -4.77
C ALA A 97 -8.07 6.22 -5.03
N VAL A 98 -8.93 7.02 -4.39
CA VAL A 98 -8.90 8.49 -4.50
C VAL A 98 -7.62 9.06 -3.92
N LEU A 99 -7.21 8.62 -2.73
CA LEU A 99 -5.99 9.11 -2.07
C LEU A 99 -4.72 8.71 -2.83
N THR A 100 -4.71 7.55 -3.47
CA THR A 100 -3.64 7.13 -4.38
C THR A 100 -3.52 8.08 -5.56
N GLY A 101 -4.65 8.41 -6.21
CA GLY A 101 -4.67 9.41 -7.28
C GLY A 101 -4.16 10.79 -6.83
N VAL A 102 -4.57 11.24 -5.64
CA VAL A 102 -4.08 12.49 -5.04
C VAL A 102 -2.57 12.44 -4.79
N SER A 103 -2.06 11.34 -4.23
CA SER A 103 -0.62 11.16 -3.98
C SER A 103 0.19 11.22 -5.27
N LEU A 104 -0.27 10.55 -6.33
CA LEU A 104 0.37 10.58 -7.65
C LEU A 104 0.39 12.01 -8.21
N ALA A 105 -0.74 12.73 -8.17
CA ALA A 105 -0.84 14.09 -8.67
C ALA A 105 0.05 15.08 -7.89
N VAL A 106 0.06 15.01 -6.55
CA VAL A 106 0.89 15.87 -5.70
C VAL A 106 2.37 15.58 -5.91
N SER A 107 2.77 14.31 -5.97
CA SER A 107 4.16 13.92 -6.21
C SER A 107 4.65 14.41 -7.57
N TYR A 108 3.82 14.30 -8.61
CA TYR A 108 4.12 14.82 -9.93
C TYR A 108 4.26 16.36 -9.94
N TRP A 109 3.33 17.07 -9.30
CA TRP A 109 3.35 18.53 -9.23
C TRP A 109 4.55 19.08 -8.45
N LEU A 110 4.98 18.37 -7.40
CA LEU A 110 6.17 18.72 -6.62
C LEU A 110 7.49 18.24 -7.27
N HIS A 111 7.43 17.76 -8.51
CA HIS A 111 8.59 17.27 -9.26
C HIS A 111 9.41 16.22 -8.49
N ILE A 112 8.74 15.37 -7.73
CA ILE A 112 9.39 14.25 -7.07
C ILE A 112 9.64 13.16 -8.12
N ARG A 113 10.87 12.68 -8.16
CA ARG A 113 11.29 11.60 -9.04
C ARG A 113 11.84 10.46 -8.21
N LEU A 114 11.16 9.37 -8.21
CA LEU A 114 11.48 8.12 -7.52
C LEU A 114 11.06 6.96 -8.39
N GLY A 115 11.85 5.91 -8.41
CA GLY A 115 11.52 4.69 -9.09
C GLY A 115 11.76 3.48 -8.20
N PHE A 116 11.21 2.37 -8.60
CA PHE A 116 11.37 1.08 -7.95
C PHE A 116 11.67 0.00 -8.99
N SER A 117 12.34 -1.06 -8.55
CA SER A 117 12.57 -2.26 -9.37
C SER A 117 11.50 -3.31 -9.13
N PHE A 118 11.09 -3.46 -7.87
CA PHE A 118 10.09 -4.42 -7.44
C PHE A 118 8.78 -3.73 -7.04
N SER A 119 8.81 -2.89 -6.02
CA SER A 119 7.64 -2.13 -5.57
C SER A 119 8.05 -0.91 -4.74
N ALA A 120 7.10 0.02 -4.49
CA ALA A 120 7.37 1.30 -3.83
C ALA A 120 7.49 1.16 -2.30
N GLY A 121 8.42 0.34 -1.83
CA GLY A 121 8.75 0.13 -0.42
C GLY A 121 10.07 0.79 0.00
N ALA A 122 10.36 0.70 1.30
CA ALA A 122 11.57 1.30 1.89
C ALA A 122 12.86 0.70 1.31
N ILE A 123 12.85 -0.56 0.90
CA ILE A 123 14.01 -1.21 0.28
C ILE A 123 14.36 -0.49 -1.02
N ASP A 124 13.41 -0.36 -1.95
CA ASP A 124 13.65 0.32 -3.22
C ASP A 124 13.90 1.82 -3.04
N TYR A 125 13.24 2.47 -2.06
CA TYR A 125 13.53 3.85 -1.69
C TYR A 125 15.02 4.07 -1.34
N VAL A 126 15.59 3.19 -0.53
CA VAL A 126 17.01 3.28 -0.14
C VAL A 126 17.93 2.92 -1.31
N LEU A 127 17.62 1.86 -2.06
CA LEU A 127 18.42 1.42 -3.20
C LEU A 127 18.54 2.51 -4.26
N PHE A 128 17.45 3.18 -4.60
CA PHE A 128 17.41 4.18 -5.65
C PHE A 128 17.50 5.64 -5.16
N PHE A 129 17.83 5.84 -3.87
CA PHE A 129 17.91 7.17 -3.27
C PHE A 129 18.82 8.13 -4.05
N LYS A 130 19.97 7.63 -4.54
CA LYS A 130 20.94 8.44 -5.31
C LYS A 130 20.46 8.82 -6.72
N LEU A 131 19.57 8.03 -7.32
CA LEU A 131 18.96 8.31 -8.62
C LEU A 131 17.73 9.20 -8.51
N SER A 132 17.23 9.40 -7.31
CA SER A 132 15.98 10.10 -7.01
C SER A 132 16.19 11.62 -7.01
N GLN A 133 15.08 12.34 -7.24
CA GLN A 133 15.01 13.79 -7.09
C GLN A 133 13.97 14.14 -6.01
N ASN A 134 14.34 15.03 -5.09
CA ASN A 134 13.52 15.42 -3.94
C ASN A 134 13.02 14.25 -3.05
N PRO A 135 13.86 13.23 -2.74
CA PRO A 135 13.40 12.04 -2.01
C PRO A 135 12.91 12.39 -0.59
N LEU A 136 13.48 13.37 0.08
CA LEU A 136 13.05 13.81 1.41
C LEU A 136 11.64 14.44 1.40
N MET A 137 11.27 15.11 0.30
CA MET A 137 9.92 15.65 0.12
C MET A 137 8.88 14.52 0.10
N MET A 138 9.23 13.36 -0.48
CA MET A 138 8.36 12.18 -0.46
C MET A 138 8.07 11.71 0.97
N LEU A 139 9.07 11.76 1.89
CA LEU A 139 8.84 11.40 3.29
C LEU A 139 7.85 12.35 3.96
N ALA A 140 7.94 13.66 3.67
CA ALA A 140 7.00 14.65 4.21
C ALA A 140 5.57 14.38 3.73
N ILE A 141 5.39 14.08 2.43
CA ILE A 141 4.09 13.66 1.88
C ILE A 141 3.63 12.35 2.53
N GLY A 142 4.55 11.40 2.71
CA GLY A 142 4.27 10.13 3.38
C GLY A 142 3.69 10.31 4.77
N VAL A 143 4.29 11.16 5.60
CA VAL A 143 3.77 11.49 6.94
C VAL A 143 2.40 12.13 6.86
N ALA A 144 2.17 13.07 5.94
CA ALA A 144 0.87 13.69 5.73
C ALA A 144 -0.18 12.63 5.31
N MET A 145 0.17 11.72 4.40
CA MET A 145 -0.69 10.61 3.99
C MET A 145 -0.96 9.65 5.14
N PHE A 146 0.04 9.34 5.98
CA PHE A 146 -0.17 8.51 7.16
C PHE A 146 -1.26 9.08 8.08
N ILE A 147 -1.16 10.36 8.41
CA ILE A 147 -2.14 11.04 9.27
C ILE A 147 -3.53 11.01 8.60
N LEU A 148 -3.60 11.35 7.31
CA LEU A 148 -4.85 11.40 6.56
C LEU A 148 -5.51 10.03 6.48
N TYR A 149 -4.77 8.98 6.13
CA TYR A 149 -5.27 7.61 6.06
C TYR A 149 -5.74 7.10 7.41
N TYR A 150 -4.99 7.38 8.49
CA TYR A 150 -5.37 6.98 9.83
C TYR A 150 -6.69 7.65 10.25
N LEU A 151 -6.79 8.97 10.10
CA LEU A 151 -8.00 9.72 10.51
C LEU A 151 -9.23 9.30 9.70
N LEU A 152 -9.09 9.22 8.38
CA LEU A 152 -10.18 8.77 7.51
C LEU A 152 -10.53 7.29 7.80
N GLY A 153 -9.55 6.43 7.96
CA GLY A 153 -9.77 5.03 8.32
C GLY A 153 -10.58 4.89 9.60
N VAL A 154 -10.13 5.50 10.69
CA VAL A 154 -10.87 5.47 11.98
C VAL A 154 -12.27 6.06 11.85
N PHE A 155 -12.40 7.19 11.15
CA PHE A 155 -13.69 7.84 10.95
C PHE A 155 -14.69 6.95 10.20
N PHE A 156 -14.29 6.42 9.05
CA PHE A 156 -15.18 5.62 8.21
C PHE A 156 -15.49 4.26 8.83
N ILE A 157 -14.50 3.59 9.42
CA ILE A 157 -14.71 2.31 10.13
C ILE A 157 -15.75 2.47 11.22
N LYS A 158 -15.64 3.52 12.05
CA LYS A 158 -16.59 3.76 13.14
C LYS A 158 -17.93 4.24 12.66
N LYS A 159 -17.98 5.21 11.72
CA LYS A 159 -19.22 5.83 11.23
C LYS A 159 -20.12 4.83 10.52
N PHE A 160 -19.56 3.96 9.70
CA PHE A 160 -20.31 2.98 8.92
C PHE A 160 -20.29 1.58 9.55
N ASN A 161 -19.71 1.44 10.75
CA ASN A 161 -19.56 0.16 11.45
C ASN A 161 -19.02 -0.95 10.54
N LEU A 162 -17.93 -0.65 9.79
CA LEU A 162 -17.38 -1.56 8.80
C LEU A 162 -16.78 -2.80 9.48
N ALA A 163 -17.03 -3.98 8.91
CA ALA A 163 -16.52 -5.26 9.36
C ALA A 163 -15.06 -5.46 8.89
N THR A 164 -14.15 -4.62 9.38
CA THR A 164 -12.71 -4.76 9.11
C THR A 164 -12.08 -5.81 10.03
N ILE A 165 -10.82 -6.19 9.74
CA ILE A 165 -10.06 -7.17 10.56
C ILE A 165 -10.14 -6.79 12.04
N GLY A 166 -10.62 -7.72 12.87
CA GLY A 166 -10.85 -7.53 14.30
C GLY A 166 -12.20 -6.91 14.67
N ARG A 167 -13.06 -6.61 13.70
CA ARG A 167 -14.44 -6.16 13.89
C ARG A 167 -15.49 -7.13 13.34
N GLU A 168 -15.05 -8.31 12.90
CA GLU A 168 -15.95 -9.39 12.48
C GLU A 168 -16.80 -9.86 13.67
N SER A 169 -18.08 -10.15 13.40
CA SER A 169 -18.96 -10.78 14.40
C SER A 169 -18.57 -12.25 14.64
N GLU A 170 -18.97 -12.82 15.76
CA GLU A 170 -18.74 -14.25 16.04
C GLU A 170 -19.42 -15.14 14.99
N ASP A 171 -20.58 -14.73 14.45
CA ASP A 171 -21.30 -15.45 13.40
C ASP A 171 -20.52 -15.45 12.09
N GLU A 172 -19.90 -14.30 11.71
CA GLU A 172 -19.05 -14.20 10.52
C GLU A 172 -17.78 -15.04 10.64
N LYS A 173 -17.14 -15.06 11.81
CA LYS A 173 -15.98 -15.92 12.07
C LYS A 173 -16.32 -17.40 11.96
N THR A 174 -17.45 -17.79 12.52
CA THR A 174 -17.93 -19.18 12.45
C THR A 174 -18.22 -19.59 11.02
N ALA A 175 -18.87 -18.72 10.24
CA ALA A 175 -19.14 -18.97 8.83
C ALA A 175 -17.85 -19.09 8.00
N ALA A 176 -16.86 -18.24 8.24
CA ALA A 176 -15.56 -18.30 7.57
C ALA A 176 -14.79 -19.60 7.91
N GLN A 177 -14.76 -20.00 9.18
CA GLN A 177 -14.14 -21.25 9.62
C GLN A 177 -14.83 -22.50 9.02
N LEU A 178 -16.15 -22.51 8.93
CA LEU A 178 -16.89 -23.59 8.29
C LEU A 178 -16.58 -23.68 6.79
N ALA A 179 -16.46 -22.55 6.12
CA ALA A 179 -16.12 -22.50 4.70
C ALA A 179 -14.68 -23.02 4.45
N GLU A 180 -13.73 -22.65 5.29
CA GLU A 180 -12.34 -23.12 5.22
C GLU A 180 -12.25 -24.64 5.47
N THR A 181 -12.93 -25.14 6.49
CA THR A 181 -12.98 -26.58 6.82
C THR A 181 -13.64 -27.39 5.69
N ALA A 182 -14.67 -26.84 5.05
CA ALA A 182 -15.31 -27.48 3.91
C ALA A 182 -14.39 -27.53 2.68
N SER A 183 -13.61 -26.47 2.42
CA SER A 183 -12.61 -26.41 1.36
C SER A 183 -11.52 -27.47 1.56
N ASP A 184 -10.93 -27.51 2.77
CA ASP A 184 -9.88 -28.48 3.12
C ASP A 184 -10.38 -29.93 3.02
N SER A 185 -11.63 -30.18 3.38
CA SER A 185 -12.23 -31.52 3.26
C SER A 185 -12.44 -31.97 1.81
N LEU A 186 -12.66 -31.02 0.90
CA LEU A 186 -12.76 -31.30 -0.53
C LEU A 186 -11.39 -31.57 -1.17
N GLU A 187 -10.36 -30.81 -0.76
CA GLU A 187 -9.00 -31.02 -1.26
C GLU A 187 -8.38 -32.38 -0.82
N MET A 188 -8.77 -32.88 0.36
CA MET A 188 -8.31 -34.20 0.84
C MET A 188 -9.01 -35.39 0.14
N GLN A 189 -10.01 -35.15 -0.71
CA GLN A 189 -10.72 -36.22 -1.44
C GLN A 189 -10.21 -36.42 -2.88
N TYR A 190 -9.24 -35.62 -3.32
CA TYR A 190 -8.57 -35.72 -4.62
C TYR A 190 -7.08 -36.04 -4.43
#